data_7fcc7391dfdd887dab41c700eba0eb7e
#
_entry.id   7fcc7391dfdd887dab41c700eba0eb7e
#
_cell.length_a   1.000
_cell.length_b   1.000
_cell.length_c   1.000
_cell.angle_alpha   90.00
_cell.angle_beta   90.00
_cell.angle_gamma   90.00
#
_symmetry.space_group_name_H-M   'P 1'
#
loop_
_entity.id
_entity.type
_entity.pdbx_description
1 polymer ?
#
loop_
_entity_poly.entity_id
_entity_poly.type
_entity_poly.pdbx_seq_one_letter_code
_entity_poly.pdbx_strand_id
1 'polypeptide(L)'
;SGPNTGAEGSGLLEQDVTYAVGVYLADLLRADPRFEVRLSRSTPEEILGTSNATSLAERVRLANEWPADYFISIHCNANVNPAINGTEVYVYRENTQAYWLAQHVLAGIVARVGTRDNGVRVRPSLYVLRRTQMPAILVELAYLTNTSDAMKLENDPFGFAQGIYNGLLSYFDFEPY
;
A
#
# COMPACT_ATOMS: atom_id res chain seq x y z
N SER A 1 -12.69 -15.28 9.99
CA SER A 1 -12.19 -14.11 9.26
C SER A 1 -13.32 -13.52 8.43
N GLY A 2 -13.60 -12.26 8.61
CA GLY A 2 -14.61 -11.53 7.84
C GLY A 2 -13.99 -10.82 6.63
N PRO A 3 -14.78 -10.14 5.80
CA PRO A 3 -14.26 -9.29 4.74
C PRO A 3 -13.37 -8.19 5.34
N ASN A 4 -12.27 -7.88 4.68
CA ASN A 4 -11.26 -6.87 5.05
C ASN A 4 -10.27 -7.28 6.16
N THR A 5 -10.32 -8.47 6.73
CA THR A 5 -9.31 -8.90 7.72
C THR A 5 -7.97 -9.16 7.06
N GLY A 6 -7.97 -9.69 5.84
CA GLY A 6 -6.74 -9.95 5.09
C GLY A 6 -5.92 -11.11 5.64
N ALA A 7 -4.63 -11.07 5.36
CA ALA A 7 -3.67 -12.06 5.83
C ALA A 7 -3.34 -11.88 7.32
N GLU A 8 -2.76 -12.90 7.92
CA GLU A 8 -2.24 -12.84 9.29
C GLU A 8 -0.93 -13.64 9.39
N GLY A 9 -0.11 -13.28 10.34
CA GLY A 9 1.14 -13.95 10.64
C GLY A 9 1.87 -13.26 11.79
N SER A 10 2.67 -14.02 12.52
CA SER A 10 3.47 -13.53 13.65
C SER A 10 2.64 -12.75 14.69
N GLY A 11 1.37 -13.12 14.86
CA GLY A 11 0.45 -12.42 15.76
C GLY A 11 -0.10 -11.10 15.23
N LEU A 12 0.19 -10.74 13.98
CA LEU A 12 -0.26 -9.50 13.33
C LEU A 12 -1.41 -9.77 12.37
N LEU A 13 -2.33 -8.81 12.29
CA LEU A 13 -3.40 -8.77 11.29
C LEU A 13 -3.07 -7.74 10.23
N GLU A 14 -3.20 -8.10 8.96
CA GLU A 14 -2.98 -7.18 7.83
C GLU A 14 -3.81 -5.91 7.97
N GLN A 15 -5.09 -6.03 8.33
CA GLN A 15 -5.99 -4.88 8.49
C GLN A 15 -5.48 -3.82 9.47
N ASP A 16 -4.85 -4.25 10.57
CA ASP A 16 -4.35 -3.33 11.60
C ASP A 16 -3.07 -2.64 11.13
N VAL A 17 -2.17 -3.39 10.53
CA VAL A 17 -0.90 -2.86 10.01
C VAL A 17 -1.13 -1.88 8.86
N THR A 18 -1.95 -2.27 7.90
CA THR A 18 -2.21 -1.41 6.72
C THR A 18 -2.98 -0.15 7.09
N TYR A 19 -3.88 -0.24 8.08
CA TYR A 19 -4.56 0.95 8.59
C TYR A 19 -3.57 1.91 9.27
N ALA A 20 -2.69 1.40 10.13
CA ALA A 20 -1.68 2.23 10.78
C ALA A 20 -0.77 2.93 9.78
N VAL A 21 -0.27 2.19 8.79
CA VAL A 21 0.56 2.78 7.71
C VAL A 21 -0.23 3.82 6.91
N GLY A 22 -1.49 3.52 6.59
CA GLY A 22 -2.38 4.44 5.87
C GLY A 22 -2.61 5.75 6.61
N VAL A 23 -2.83 5.70 7.93
CA VAL A 23 -3.01 6.89 8.77
C VAL A 23 -1.73 7.72 8.83
N TYR A 24 -0.58 7.11 9.07
CA TYR A 24 0.70 7.82 9.07
C TYR A 24 0.99 8.48 7.72
N LEU A 25 0.73 7.77 6.63
CA LEU A 25 0.90 8.31 5.28
C LEU A 25 -0.05 9.49 5.04
N ALA A 26 -1.31 9.36 5.44
CA ALA A 26 -2.28 10.44 5.33
C ALA A 26 -1.85 11.68 6.13
N ASP A 27 -1.30 11.49 7.33
CA ASP A 27 -0.80 12.60 8.14
C ASP A 27 0.37 13.32 7.46
N LEU A 28 1.31 12.57 6.90
CA LEU A 28 2.44 13.15 6.13
C LEU A 28 1.93 13.94 4.92
N LEU A 29 0.99 13.38 4.17
CA LEU A 29 0.43 14.03 2.99
C LEU A 29 -0.42 15.26 3.35
N ARG A 30 -1.21 15.21 4.42
CA ARG A 30 -2.02 16.35 4.88
C ARG A 30 -1.18 17.52 5.37
N ALA A 31 0.01 17.24 5.90
CA ALA A 31 0.95 18.28 6.30
C ALA A 31 1.63 18.97 5.10
N ASP A 32 1.58 18.37 3.93
CA ASP A 32 2.18 18.88 2.70
C ASP A 32 1.09 19.47 1.79
N PRO A 33 1.02 20.80 1.60
CA PRO A 33 -0.06 21.44 0.87
C PRO A 33 -0.12 21.10 -0.62
N ARG A 34 0.87 20.37 -1.15
CA ARG A 34 0.87 19.89 -2.54
C ARG A 34 -0.01 18.67 -2.73
N PHE A 35 -0.48 18.03 -1.63
CA PHE A 35 -1.30 16.82 -1.68
C PHE A 35 -2.65 17.01 -1.00
N GLU A 36 -3.64 16.36 -1.55
CA GLU A 36 -4.93 16.10 -0.92
C GLU A 36 -5.12 14.59 -0.82
N VAL A 37 -5.48 14.07 0.35
CA VAL A 37 -5.55 12.64 0.60
C VAL A 37 -6.89 12.24 1.19
N ARG A 38 -7.41 11.11 0.74
CA ARG A 38 -8.55 10.41 1.35
C ARG A 38 -8.20 8.96 1.63
N LEU A 39 -8.60 8.48 2.80
CA LEU A 39 -8.53 7.07 3.18
C LEU A 39 -9.85 6.38 2.86
N SER A 40 -9.78 5.11 2.45
CA SER A 40 -10.98 4.30 2.23
C SER A 40 -11.64 3.83 3.53
N ARG A 41 -10.92 3.85 4.64
CA ARG A 41 -11.43 3.47 5.98
C ARG A 41 -11.16 4.57 6.99
N SER A 42 -12.10 4.79 7.93
CA SER A 42 -11.95 5.74 9.03
C SER A 42 -11.42 5.07 10.31
N THR A 43 -11.60 3.76 10.46
CA THR A 43 -11.09 2.94 11.58
C THR A 43 -10.54 1.61 11.06
N PRO A 44 -9.69 0.92 11.86
CA PRO A 44 -9.17 -0.40 11.49
C PRO A 44 -10.28 -1.45 11.29
N GLU A 45 -11.35 -1.33 12.07
CA GLU A 45 -12.47 -2.27 12.08
C GLU A 45 -13.54 -1.96 11.03
N GLU A 46 -13.45 -0.81 10.36
CA GLU A 46 -14.44 -0.44 9.35
C GLU A 46 -14.48 -1.44 8.21
N ILE A 47 -15.66 -1.98 7.96
CA ILE A 47 -15.91 -2.97 6.91
C ILE A 47 -16.58 -2.25 5.74
N LEU A 48 -15.93 -2.30 4.58
CA LEU A 48 -16.50 -1.82 3.33
C LEU A 48 -17.14 -3.00 2.59
N GLY A 49 -18.42 -2.82 2.23
CA GLY A 49 -19.18 -3.84 1.52
C GLY A 49 -19.58 -5.01 2.41
N THR A 50 -20.12 -6.06 1.80
CA THR A 50 -20.64 -7.27 2.48
C THR A 50 -19.79 -8.52 2.18
N SER A 51 -18.82 -8.41 1.30
CA SER A 51 -17.91 -9.47 0.89
C SER A 51 -16.58 -8.85 0.43
N ASN A 52 -15.57 -9.67 0.21
CA ASN A 52 -14.29 -9.19 -0.36
C ASN A 52 -14.50 -8.51 -1.72
N ALA A 53 -15.34 -9.09 -2.57
CA ALA A 53 -15.63 -8.52 -3.89
C ALA A 53 -16.31 -7.14 -3.80
N THR A 54 -17.32 -7.00 -2.93
CA THR A 54 -18.01 -5.70 -2.75
C THR A 54 -17.12 -4.67 -2.05
N SER A 55 -16.23 -5.11 -1.16
CA SER A 55 -15.22 -4.24 -0.53
C SER A 55 -14.26 -3.64 -1.55
N LEU A 56 -13.75 -4.46 -2.46
CA LEU A 56 -12.87 -3.99 -3.54
C LEU A 56 -13.60 -3.04 -4.49
N ALA A 57 -14.84 -3.37 -4.84
CA ALA A 57 -15.68 -2.52 -5.69
C ALA A 57 -15.93 -1.15 -5.04
N GLU A 58 -16.20 -1.10 -3.75
CA GLU A 58 -16.43 0.14 -3.01
C GLU A 58 -15.19 1.03 -3.00
N ARG A 59 -14.00 0.46 -2.77
CA ARG A 59 -12.74 1.21 -2.81
C ARG A 59 -12.49 1.84 -4.17
N VAL A 60 -12.73 1.08 -5.24
CA VAL A 60 -12.61 1.57 -6.61
C VAL A 60 -13.63 2.68 -6.88
N ARG A 61 -14.89 2.49 -6.45
CA ARG A 61 -15.95 3.50 -6.60
C ARG A 61 -15.57 4.82 -5.94
N LEU A 62 -15.09 4.77 -4.68
CA LEU A 62 -14.68 5.97 -3.95
C LEU A 62 -13.57 6.73 -4.69
N ALA A 63 -12.58 6.03 -5.20
CA ALA A 63 -11.46 6.65 -5.93
C ALA A 63 -11.91 7.27 -7.27
N ASN A 64 -12.74 6.53 -8.04
CA ASN A 64 -13.19 6.98 -9.35
C ASN A 64 -14.15 8.17 -9.25
N GLU A 65 -15.02 8.20 -8.23
CA GLU A 65 -16.00 9.26 -8.05
C GLU A 65 -15.42 10.56 -7.48
N TRP A 66 -14.37 10.48 -6.69
CA TRP A 66 -13.74 11.67 -6.09
C TRP A 66 -13.33 12.73 -7.12
N PRO A 67 -12.75 12.60 -8.31
CA PRO A 67 -11.87 11.57 -8.87
C PRO A 67 -10.42 11.74 -8.41
N ALA A 68 -9.81 10.72 -7.90
CA ALA A 68 -8.42 10.76 -7.47
C ALA A 68 -7.48 10.85 -8.66
N ASP A 69 -6.33 11.53 -8.48
CA ASP A 69 -5.25 11.55 -9.48
C ASP A 69 -4.42 10.28 -9.44
N TYR A 70 -4.30 9.68 -8.26
CA TYR A 70 -3.56 8.43 -8.01
C TYR A 70 -4.28 7.59 -6.98
N PHE A 71 -4.14 6.28 -7.10
CA PHE A 71 -4.68 5.31 -6.16
C PHE A 71 -3.54 4.44 -5.61
N ILE A 72 -3.41 4.37 -4.29
CA ILE A 72 -2.42 3.53 -3.61
C ILE A 72 -3.16 2.55 -2.71
N SER A 73 -3.11 1.27 -3.06
CA SER A 73 -3.60 0.17 -2.23
C SER A 73 -2.47 -0.38 -1.39
N ILE A 74 -2.69 -0.51 -0.07
CA ILE A 74 -1.66 -0.92 0.88
C ILE A 74 -2.03 -2.28 1.47
N HIS A 75 -1.13 -3.24 1.35
CA HIS A 75 -1.30 -4.63 1.77
C HIS A 75 -0.08 -5.14 2.51
N CYS A 76 -0.26 -6.23 3.27
CA CYS A 76 0.82 -7.04 3.78
C CYS A 76 0.74 -8.43 3.16
N ASN A 77 1.88 -9.00 2.86
CA ASN A 77 2.01 -10.31 2.23
C ASN A 77 2.11 -11.43 3.27
N ALA A 78 1.85 -12.64 2.83
CA ALA A 78 2.03 -13.86 3.62
C ALA A 78 2.44 -15.00 2.70
N ASN A 79 3.24 -15.93 3.22
CA ASN A 79 3.65 -17.12 2.50
C ASN A 79 3.78 -18.28 3.49
N VAL A 80 3.48 -19.50 3.04
CA VAL A 80 3.64 -20.73 3.85
C VAL A 80 5.12 -20.98 4.19
N ASN A 81 6.03 -20.51 3.34
CA ASN A 81 7.46 -20.54 3.61
C ASN A 81 7.89 -19.29 4.38
N PRO A 82 8.24 -19.40 5.67
CA PRO A 82 8.59 -18.24 6.50
C PRO A 82 9.91 -17.56 6.10
N ALA A 83 10.70 -18.17 5.22
CA ALA A 83 11.92 -17.55 4.70
C ALA A 83 11.64 -16.47 3.62
N ILE A 84 10.48 -16.51 3.00
CA ILE A 84 10.09 -15.51 1.98
C ILE A 84 9.87 -14.17 2.67
N ASN A 85 10.52 -13.12 2.13
CA ASN A 85 10.51 -11.78 2.72
C ASN A 85 10.65 -10.70 1.63
N GLY A 86 10.43 -9.46 2.03
CA GLY A 86 10.70 -8.27 1.20
C GLY A 86 9.46 -7.49 0.80
N THR A 87 9.71 -6.38 0.13
CA THR A 87 8.70 -5.44 -0.39
C THR A 87 8.56 -5.62 -1.89
N GLU A 88 7.33 -5.62 -2.38
CA GLU A 88 7.01 -5.66 -3.80
C GLU A 88 5.83 -4.75 -4.09
N VAL A 89 5.76 -4.24 -5.31
CA VAL A 89 4.66 -3.37 -5.75
C VAL A 89 4.08 -3.92 -7.04
N TYR A 90 2.75 -3.99 -7.09
CA TYR A 90 2.03 -4.50 -8.26
C TYR A 90 1.41 -3.36 -9.06
N VAL A 91 1.48 -3.51 -10.38
CA VAL A 91 0.88 -2.59 -11.36
C VAL A 91 0.10 -3.38 -12.41
N TYR A 92 -0.79 -2.69 -13.11
CA TYR A 92 -1.57 -3.30 -14.18
C TYR A 92 -0.70 -3.68 -15.38
N ARG A 93 0.24 -2.79 -15.77
CA ARG A 93 1.19 -3.03 -16.88
C ARG A 93 2.43 -2.14 -16.77
N GLU A 94 3.48 -2.53 -17.49
CA GLU A 94 4.74 -1.79 -17.58
C GLU A 94 4.61 -0.52 -18.43
N ASN A 95 5.59 0.36 -18.33
CA ASN A 95 5.74 1.58 -19.14
C ASN A 95 4.55 2.53 -19.03
N THR A 96 4.00 2.66 -17.82
CA THR A 96 2.90 3.57 -17.48
C THR A 96 3.31 4.50 -16.34
N GLN A 97 2.52 5.55 -16.10
CA GLN A 97 2.71 6.39 -14.92
C GLN A 97 2.67 5.59 -13.62
N ALA A 98 1.76 4.61 -13.53
CA ALA A 98 1.68 3.72 -12.38
C ALA A 98 2.97 2.90 -12.19
N TYR A 99 3.55 2.42 -13.27
CA TYR A 99 4.81 1.68 -13.22
C TYR A 99 5.96 2.55 -12.67
N TRP A 100 6.08 3.77 -13.13
CA TRP A 100 7.12 4.70 -12.65
C TRP A 100 6.89 5.12 -11.21
N LEU A 101 5.64 5.37 -10.82
CA LEU A 101 5.27 5.62 -9.42
C LEU A 101 5.66 4.42 -8.55
N ALA A 102 5.35 3.21 -8.98
CA ALA A 102 5.68 1.98 -8.24
C ALA A 102 7.19 1.82 -8.02
N GLN A 103 8.01 2.13 -9.03
CA GLN A 103 9.47 2.10 -8.91
C GLN A 103 9.97 3.04 -7.81
N HIS A 104 9.47 4.27 -7.78
CA HIS A 104 9.85 5.27 -6.79
C HIS A 104 9.37 4.91 -5.39
N VAL A 105 8.14 4.42 -5.25
CA VAL A 105 7.58 4.00 -3.95
C VAL A 105 8.36 2.81 -3.40
N LEU A 106 8.64 1.80 -4.22
CA LEU A 106 9.44 0.64 -3.81
C LEU A 106 10.83 1.06 -3.32
N ALA A 107 11.52 1.88 -4.09
CA ALA A 107 12.83 2.39 -3.72
C ALA A 107 12.80 3.18 -2.41
N GLY A 108 11.78 4.00 -2.21
CA GLY A 108 11.59 4.76 -0.98
C GLY A 108 11.39 3.89 0.26
N ILE A 109 10.58 2.85 0.14
CA ILE A 109 10.35 1.88 1.24
C ILE A 109 11.63 1.14 1.57
N VAL A 110 12.27 0.54 0.57
CA VAL A 110 13.50 -0.25 0.76
C VAL A 110 14.61 0.59 1.39
N ALA A 111 14.79 1.82 0.94
CA ALA A 111 15.79 2.74 1.50
C ALA A 111 15.50 3.09 2.96
N ARG A 112 14.21 3.26 3.33
CA ARG A 112 13.82 3.71 4.68
C ARG A 112 13.78 2.57 5.70
N VAL A 113 13.23 1.42 5.35
CA VAL A 113 13.00 0.32 6.31
C VAL A 113 13.99 -0.84 6.15
N GLY A 114 14.71 -0.90 5.05
CA GLY A 114 15.74 -1.93 4.84
C GLY A 114 15.19 -3.31 4.52
N THR A 115 14.00 -3.41 3.94
CA THR A 115 13.46 -4.68 3.43
C THR A 115 14.13 -5.07 2.13
N ARG A 116 14.02 -6.35 1.76
CA ARG A 116 14.49 -6.83 0.46
C ARG A 116 13.65 -6.24 -0.66
N ASP A 117 14.30 -5.79 -1.72
CA ASP A 117 13.65 -5.32 -2.94
C ASP A 117 13.24 -6.52 -3.81
N ASN A 118 11.94 -6.80 -3.87
CA ASN A 118 11.38 -7.87 -4.69
C ASN A 118 10.86 -7.37 -6.05
N GLY A 119 11.05 -6.10 -6.35
CA GLY A 119 10.75 -5.50 -7.65
C GLY A 119 9.29 -5.08 -7.83
N VAL A 120 9.06 -4.37 -8.92
CA VAL A 120 7.72 -4.03 -9.42
C VAL A 120 7.26 -5.18 -10.33
N ARG A 121 6.04 -5.65 -10.13
CA ARG A 121 5.47 -6.81 -10.83
C ARG A 121 4.15 -6.47 -11.48
N VAL A 122 3.89 -7.07 -12.63
CA VAL A 122 2.64 -6.90 -13.38
C VAL A 122 1.61 -7.92 -12.89
N ARG A 123 0.42 -7.42 -12.48
CA ARG A 123 -0.71 -8.23 -11.98
C ARG A 123 -2.03 -7.68 -12.52
N PRO A 124 -2.34 -7.85 -13.81
CA PRO A 124 -3.52 -7.24 -14.42
C PRO A 124 -4.85 -7.82 -13.94
N SER A 125 -4.82 -8.96 -13.25
CA SER A 125 -6.02 -9.59 -12.69
C SER A 125 -6.50 -8.93 -11.39
N LEU A 126 -5.67 -8.12 -10.73
CA LEU A 126 -6.07 -7.47 -9.48
C LEU A 126 -7.14 -6.41 -9.75
N TYR A 127 -8.27 -6.55 -9.06
CA TYR A 127 -9.47 -5.74 -9.29
C TYR A 127 -9.18 -4.23 -9.16
N VAL A 128 -8.50 -3.82 -8.09
CA VAL A 128 -8.20 -2.40 -7.83
C VAL A 128 -7.27 -1.78 -8.87
N LEU A 129 -6.44 -2.57 -9.54
CA LEU A 129 -5.57 -2.10 -10.62
C LEU A 129 -6.31 -2.05 -11.96
N ARG A 130 -7.24 -2.99 -12.17
CA ARG A 130 -7.96 -3.13 -13.43
C ARG A 130 -9.12 -2.15 -13.57
N ARG A 131 -9.78 -1.79 -12.47
CA ARG A 131 -11.04 -1.03 -12.48
C ARG A 131 -10.91 0.44 -12.08
N THR A 132 -9.77 0.85 -11.58
CA THR A 132 -9.50 2.27 -11.32
C THR A 132 -9.27 3.02 -12.63
N GLN A 133 -9.73 4.28 -12.67
CA GLN A 133 -9.65 5.15 -13.86
C GLN A 133 -8.41 6.05 -13.85
N MET A 134 -7.59 5.98 -12.81
CA MET A 134 -6.35 6.73 -12.63
C MET A 134 -5.18 5.76 -12.47
N PRO A 135 -3.92 6.25 -12.55
CA PRO A 135 -2.77 5.43 -12.19
C PRO A 135 -2.93 4.83 -10.80
N ALA A 136 -2.78 3.50 -10.70
CA ALA A 136 -2.99 2.74 -9.48
C ALA A 136 -1.83 1.77 -9.23
N ILE A 137 -1.40 1.70 -7.97
CA ILE A 137 -0.41 0.74 -7.52
C ILE A 137 -0.94 -0.02 -6.30
N LEU A 138 -0.51 -1.27 -6.14
CA LEU A 138 -0.75 -2.06 -4.94
C LEU A 138 0.59 -2.38 -4.29
N VAL A 139 0.79 -1.84 -3.09
CA VAL A 139 2.02 -1.99 -2.33
C VAL A 139 1.87 -3.16 -1.37
N GLU A 140 2.70 -4.18 -1.54
CA GLU A 140 2.91 -5.23 -0.55
C GLU A 140 4.09 -4.82 0.33
N LEU A 141 3.79 -4.29 1.51
CA LEU A 141 4.77 -3.69 2.41
C LEU A 141 5.88 -4.66 2.79
N ALA A 142 5.50 -5.84 3.26
CA ALA A 142 6.39 -6.90 3.70
C ALA A 142 5.58 -8.15 4.04
N TYR A 143 6.26 -9.24 4.44
CA TYR A 143 5.62 -10.53 4.75
C TYR A 143 5.36 -10.67 6.24
N LEU A 144 4.08 -10.79 6.63
CA LEU A 144 3.67 -11.04 8.01
C LEU A 144 4.23 -12.37 8.55
N THR A 145 4.47 -13.32 7.68
CA THR A 145 4.95 -14.67 8.01
C THR A 145 6.48 -14.77 8.15
N ASN A 146 7.22 -13.72 7.81
CA ASN A 146 8.66 -13.66 7.99
C ASN A 146 8.99 -12.86 9.26
N THR A 147 9.81 -13.42 10.14
CA THR A 147 10.10 -12.82 11.45
C THR A 147 10.70 -11.42 11.35
N SER A 148 11.68 -11.21 10.46
CA SER A 148 12.33 -9.90 10.29
C SER A 148 11.37 -8.87 9.73
N ASP A 149 10.59 -9.23 8.70
CA ASP A 149 9.60 -8.35 8.11
C ASP A 149 8.48 -8.01 9.12
N ALA A 150 7.98 -9.00 9.86
CA ALA A 150 6.95 -8.81 10.86
C ALA A 150 7.40 -7.86 11.97
N MET A 151 8.64 -7.95 12.41
CA MET A 151 9.21 -7.03 13.41
C MET A 151 9.23 -5.59 12.90
N LYS A 152 9.58 -5.39 11.63
CA LYS A 152 9.56 -4.05 11.01
C LYS A 152 8.14 -3.49 10.91
N LEU A 153 7.19 -4.33 10.48
CA LEU A 153 5.78 -3.94 10.36
C LEU A 153 5.17 -3.56 11.72
N GLU A 154 5.50 -4.32 12.77
CA GLU A 154 5.00 -4.08 14.12
C GLU A 154 5.65 -2.85 14.78
N ASN A 155 6.97 -2.72 14.68
CA ASN A 155 7.74 -1.73 15.41
C ASN A 155 7.90 -0.40 14.68
N ASP A 156 7.80 -0.38 13.35
CA ASP A 156 8.02 0.82 12.55
C ASP A 156 7.03 0.96 11.37
N PRO A 157 5.72 0.92 11.61
CA PRO A 157 4.75 1.21 10.55
C PRO A 157 4.91 2.62 9.98
N PHE A 158 5.34 3.59 10.80
CA PHE A 158 5.66 4.94 10.35
C PHE A 158 6.78 4.95 9.30
N GLY A 159 7.81 4.12 9.46
CA GLY A 159 8.90 3.99 8.50
C GLY A 159 8.41 3.56 7.11
N PHE A 160 7.45 2.64 7.05
CA PHE A 160 6.83 2.26 5.78
C PHE A 160 6.05 3.43 5.15
N ALA A 161 5.28 4.15 5.95
CA ALA A 161 4.55 5.33 5.48
C ALA A 161 5.52 6.41 4.97
N GLN A 162 6.59 6.66 5.71
CA GLN A 162 7.61 7.63 5.30
C GLN A 162 8.33 7.21 4.03
N GLY A 163 8.60 5.92 3.86
CA GLY A 163 9.17 5.36 2.62
C GLY A 163 8.26 5.61 1.41
N ILE A 164 6.95 5.39 1.56
CA ILE A 164 5.97 5.69 0.51
C ILE A 164 5.96 7.19 0.20
N TYR A 165 5.89 8.04 1.23
CA TYR A 165 5.93 9.50 1.07
C TYR A 165 7.19 9.98 0.35
N ASN A 166 8.36 9.48 0.75
CA ASN A 166 9.62 9.79 0.09
C ASN A 166 9.61 9.37 -1.38
N GLY A 167 9.03 8.22 -1.69
CA GLY A 167 8.84 7.73 -3.07
C GLY A 167 7.93 8.65 -3.88
N LEU A 168 6.85 9.16 -3.28
CA LEU A 168 5.97 10.14 -3.92
C LEU A 168 6.71 11.43 -4.22
N LEU A 169 7.48 11.96 -3.27
CA LEU A 169 8.30 13.16 -3.49
C LEU A 169 9.27 12.95 -4.65
N SER A 170 9.96 11.82 -4.67
CA SER A 170 10.89 11.47 -5.75
C SER A 170 10.19 11.38 -7.11
N TYR A 171 9.03 10.74 -7.15
CA TYR A 171 8.24 10.61 -8.38
C TYR A 171 7.81 11.95 -8.96
N PHE A 172 7.36 12.88 -8.10
CA PHE A 172 6.94 14.22 -8.52
C PHE A 172 8.09 15.22 -8.64
N ASP A 173 9.31 14.82 -8.33
CA ASP A 173 10.48 15.72 -8.25
C ASP A 173 10.24 16.88 -7.28
N PHE A 174 9.66 16.57 -6.13
CA PHE A 174 9.40 17.53 -5.06
C PHE A 174 10.50 17.44 -3.99
N GLU A 175 11.02 18.60 -3.58
CA GLU A 175 11.85 18.68 -2.39
C GLU A 175 11.03 18.37 -1.13
N PRO A 176 11.65 17.84 -0.06
CA PRO A 176 10.97 17.67 1.23
C PRO A 176 10.29 18.96 1.69
N TYR A 177 9.07 18.81 2.24
CA TYR A 177 8.27 19.94 2.72
C TYR A 177 8.59 20.25 4.17
#